data_420bc60750c912369ad79eaa836f845f
#
_entry.id   420bc60750c912369ad79eaa836f845f
#
_cell.length_a   1.000
_cell.length_b   1.000
_cell.length_c   1.000
_cell.angle_alpha   90.00
_cell.angle_beta   90.00
_cell.angle_gamma   90.00
#
_symmetry.space_group_name_H-M   'P 1'
#
loop_
_entity.id
_entity.type
_entity.pdbx_description
1 polymer ?
#
loop_
_entity_poly.entity_id
_entity_poly.type
_entity_poly.pdbx_seq_one_letter_code
_entity_poly.pdbx_strand_id
1 'polypeptide(L)'
;VADKKTVKLLITGIIGVVVAGAIAYGAYQGNNPASAGGNGSKADGDGLIPLRTISQTACSSTPYIVADQLGFFKEEGLKIVYTGDTQPNQIIPSILNGNNDLYNAHPNSLAVAIAGGAKIKGVVKAGIDPLPEQDPKLRHMNWYINPNVTPEIKNFADLNKLEGKLKFSLITNNQCSDFLANNIADHNGVPRSKIEWVTMPDVQAVQALKQGLVTVSGVHPPFYKLMEDAGMVKIADSLDAGFGQAGGVGYYYFTTDFIEKNPEVVRKFARAIVKAQIWANEHQEEARKLTEDWIKVPVSATHYYAADKDISPDMVKPWIEDLENSGVIPKGKVTVEDLVDLRFTGK
;
A
#
# COMPACT_ATOMS: atom_id res chain seq x y z
N VAL A 1 -11.93 -35.60 -33.21
CA VAL A 1 -12.09 -36.59 -32.13
C VAL A 1 -10.68 -36.85 -31.60
N ALA A 2 -10.33 -36.25 -30.48
CA ALA A 2 -9.01 -36.42 -29.87
C ALA A 2 -8.95 -37.76 -29.12
N ASP A 3 -7.85 -38.48 -29.35
CA ASP A 3 -7.61 -39.82 -28.81
C ASP A 3 -7.52 -39.80 -27.28
N LYS A 4 -8.22 -40.73 -26.60
CA LYS A 4 -8.25 -40.85 -25.14
C LYS A 4 -6.88 -41.04 -24.46
N LYS A 5 -5.84 -41.44 -25.22
CA LYS A 5 -4.46 -41.56 -24.73
C LYS A 5 -3.79 -40.18 -24.54
N THR A 6 -4.06 -39.22 -25.40
CA THR A 6 -3.48 -37.87 -25.34
C THR A 6 -4.00 -37.07 -24.13
N VAL A 7 -5.27 -37.28 -23.76
CA VAL A 7 -5.87 -36.62 -22.60
C VAL A 7 -5.30 -37.14 -21.27
N LYS A 8 -4.97 -38.48 -21.19
CA LYS A 8 -4.33 -39.03 -19.99
C LYS A 8 -2.89 -38.52 -19.77
N LEU A 9 -2.12 -38.29 -20.81
CA LEU A 9 -0.75 -37.74 -20.68
C LEU A 9 -0.74 -36.29 -20.21
N LEU A 10 -1.72 -35.47 -20.63
CA LEU A 10 -1.85 -34.08 -20.20
C LEU A 10 -2.24 -33.96 -18.73
N ILE A 11 -3.09 -34.82 -18.21
CA ILE A 11 -3.52 -34.83 -16.80
C ILE A 11 -2.37 -35.27 -15.88
N THR A 12 -1.57 -36.23 -16.29
CA THR A 12 -0.44 -36.73 -15.49
C THR A 12 0.71 -35.72 -15.44
N GLY A 13 0.91 -34.91 -16.50
CA GLY A 13 1.93 -33.86 -16.54
C GLY A 13 1.62 -32.67 -15.61
N ILE A 14 0.34 -32.29 -15.47
CA ILE A 14 -0.10 -31.20 -14.62
C ILE A 14 0.00 -31.56 -13.13
N ILE A 15 -0.30 -32.79 -12.76
CA ILE A 15 -0.20 -33.27 -11.36
C ILE A 15 1.27 -33.34 -10.92
N GLY A 16 2.19 -33.71 -11.80
CA GLY A 16 3.63 -33.80 -11.50
C GLY A 16 4.26 -32.45 -11.20
N VAL A 17 3.83 -31.37 -11.87
CA VAL A 17 4.36 -30.01 -11.66
C VAL A 17 3.84 -29.42 -10.35
N VAL A 18 2.59 -29.69 -9.96
CA VAL A 18 2.00 -29.19 -8.70
C VAL A 18 2.64 -29.87 -7.49
N VAL A 19 2.97 -31.16 -7.56
CA VAL A 19 3.61 -31.90 -6.46
C VAL A 19 5.09 -31.48 -6.31
N ALA A 20 5.81 -31.24 -7.40
CA ALA A 20 7.20 -30.76 -7.34
C ALA A 20 7.28 -29.32 -6.79
N GLY A 21 6.30 -28.45 -7.11
CA GLY A 21 6.21 -27.11 -6.56
C GLY A 21 5.91 -27.09 -5.06
N ALA A 22 5.05 -27.99 -4.59
CA ALA A 22 4.70 -28.11 -3.17
C ALA A 22 5.86 -28.68 -2.32
N ILE A 23 6.67 -29.57 -2.87
CA ILE A 23 7.87 -30.12 -2.18
C ILE A 23 8.98 -29.09 -2.12
N ALA A 24 9.19 -28.27 -3.17
CA ALA A 24 10.17 -27.20 -3.18
C ALA A 24 9.78 -26.07 -2.21
N TYR A 25 8.49 -25.75 -2.10
CA TYR A 25 7.97 -24.77 -1.15
C TYR A 25 8.08 -25.26 0.31
N GLY A 26 7.81 -26.52 0.57
CA GLY A 26 7.98 -27.12 1.91
C GLY A 26 9.44 -27.22 2.35
N ALA A 27 10.38 -27.45 1.43
CA ALA A 27 11.82 -27.52 1.73
C ALA A 27 12.42 -26.12 1.99
N TYR A 28 11.86 -25.06 1.40
CA TYR A 28 12.28 -23.68 1.65
C TYR A 28 11.82 -23.18 3.02
N GLN A 29 10.69 -23.64 3.53
CA GLN A 29 10.21 -23.31 4.89
C GLN A 29 10.93 -24.07 6.02
N GLY A 30 11.60 -25.17 5.72
CA GLY A 30 12.22 -26.03 6.74
C GLY A 30 13.56 -25.52 7.31
N ASN A 31 14.16 -24.47 6.72
CA ASN A 31 15.48 -23.96 7.11
C ASN A 31 15.50 -22.50 7.64
N ASN A 32 14.33 -21.88 7.84
CA ASN A 32 14.27 -20.65 8.64
C ASN A 32 14.10 -21.06 10.11
N PRO A 33 15.05 -20.72 11.00
CA PRO A 33 14.81 -20.86 12.42
C PRO A 33 13.60 -19.99 12.76
N ALA A 34 12.52 -20.62 13.24
CA ALA A 34 11.41 -19.90 13.82
C ALA A 34 12.01 -19.01 14.93
N SER A 35 12.16 -17.71 14.62
CA SER A 35 12.56 -16.75 15.64
C SER A 35 11.40 -16.67 16.61
N ALA A 36 11.58 -17.27 17.78
CA ALA A 36 10.72 -17.07 18.93
C ALA A 36 10.44 -15.57 19.05
N GLY A 37 9.18 -15.20 19.35
CA GLY A 37 8.67 -13.85 19.44
C GLY A 37 9.69 -12.86 20.01
N GLY A 38 10.28 -12.07 19.11
CA GLY A 38 11.36 -11.17 19.47
C GLY A 38 10.82 -10.04 20.30
N ASN A 39 11.37 -9.87 21.48
CA ASN A 39 11.25 -8.65 22.26
C ASN A 39 11.96 -7.53 21.48
N GLY A 40 11.27 -6.84 20.54
CA GLY A 40 11.81 -5.72 19.75
C GLY A 40 12.31 -4.52 20.56
N SER A 41 12.42 -4.66 21.86
CA SER A 41 12.80 -3.61 22.81
C SER A 41 14.24 -3.68 23.32
N LYS A 42 15.00 -4.73 22.98
CA LYS A 42 16.39 -4.88 23.44
C LYS A 42 17.37 -4.60 22.31
N ALA A 43 18.39 -3.81 22.62
CA ALA A 43 19.49 -3.57 21.69
C ALA A 43 20.28 -4.87 21.44
N ASP A 44 20.68 -5.06 20.20
CA ASP A 44 21.57 -6.13 19.77
C ASP A 44 23.03 -5.84 20.19
N GLY A 45 23.95 -6.74 19.82
CA GLY A 45 25.37 -6.61 20.12
C GLY A 45 26.05 -5.37 19.55
N ASP A 46 25.43 -4.67 18.59
CA ASP A 46 25.84 -3.37 18.04
C ASP A 46 25.26 -2.15 18.79
N GLY A 47 24.48 -2.39 19.84
CA GLY A 47 23.82 -1.35 20.65
C GLY A 47 22.57 -0.75 20.02
N LEU A 48 22.10 -1.25 18.87
CA LEU A 48 20.91 -0.77 18.18
C LEU A 48 19.71 -1.69 18.44
N ILE A 49 18.54 -1.09 18.55
CA ILE A 49 17.27 -1.82 18.71
C ILE A 49 16.74 -2.19 17.31
N PRO A 50 16.60 -3.48 16.99
CA PRO A 50 16.06 -3.91 15.70
C PRO A 50 14.56 -3.70 15.66
N LEU A 51 14.06 -3.18 14.52
CA LEU A 51 12.65 -3.12 14.15
C LEU A 51 12.46 -3.86 12.83
N ARG A 52 11.66 -4.92 12.86
CA ARG A 52 11.40 -5.77 11.68
C ARG A 52 10.25 -5.20 10.88
N THR A 53 10.44 -5.09 9.57
CA THR A 53 9.43 -4.62 8.64
C THR A 53 9.53 -5.34 7.30
N ILE A 54 8.45 -5.31 6.55
CA ILE A 54 8.37 -5.86 5.19
C ILE A 54 9.06 -4.89 4.22
N SER A 55 9.79 -5.42 3.25
CA SER A 55 10.28 -4.64 2.11
C SER A 55 9.37 -4.87 0.90
N GLN A 56 8.71 -3.82 0.42
CA GLN A 56 7.86 -3.89 -0.76
C GLN A 56 8.42 -3.11 -1.94
N THR A 57 8.09 -3.56 -3.14
CA THR A 57 8.37 -2.85 -4.40
C THR A 57 7.37 -1.73 -4.59
N ALA A 58 7.44 -0.70 -3.73
CA ALA A 58 6.53 0.43 -3.72
C ALA A 58 7.19 1.68 -3.15
N CYS A 59 6.73 2.87 -3.54
CA CYS A 59 7.20 4.15 -2.99
C CYS A 59 6.85 4.35 -1.51
N SER A 60 5.94 3.57 -0.94
CA SER A 60 5.72 3.53 0.51
C SER A 60 6.96 3.09 1.29
N SER A 61 7.93 2.43 0.63
CA SER A 61 9.23 2.06 1.20
C SER A 61 10.24 3.21 1.25
N THR A 62 10.06 4.28 0.46
CA THR A 62 11.02 5.40 0.36
C THR A 62 11.45 5.96 1.72
N PRO A 63 10.55 6.30 2.67
CA PRO A 63 10.99 6.86 3.95
C PRO A 63 11.85 5.88 4.78
N TYR A 64 11.56 4.57 4.69
CA TYR A 64 12.42 3.56 5.34
C TYR A 64 13.82 3.53 4.73
N ILE A 65 13.88 3.53 3.39
CA ILE A 65 15.15 3.51 2.63
C ILE A 65 15.99 4.75 2.95
N VAL A 66 15.37 5.92 2.92
CA VAL A 66 16.01 7.21 3.24
C VAL A 66 16.52 7.20 4.69
N ALA A 67 15.67 6.81 5.66
CA ALA A 67 16.04 6.81 7.07
C ALA A 67 17.18 5.83 7.38
N ASP A 68 17.21 4.69 6.69
CA ASP A 68 18.25 3.67 6.84
C ASP A 68 19.56 4.12 6.20
N GLN A 69 19.54 4.52 4.94
CA GLN A 69 20.74 4.90 4.19
C GLN A 69 21.40 6.20 4.67
N LEU A 70 20.60 7.16 5.14
CA LEU A 70 21.12 8.41 5.70
C LEU A 70 21.40 8.31 7.22
N GLY A 71 21.15 7.16 7.82
CA GLY A 71 21.48 6.89 9.23
C GLY A 71 20.52 7.48 10.26
N PHE A 72 19.32 7.96 9.86
CA PHE A 72 18.36 8.58 10.78
C PHE A 72 17.83 7.58 11.83
N PHE A 73 17.67 6.31 11.46
CA PHE A 73 17.36 5.28 12.44
C PHE A 73 18.50 5.06 13.43
N LYS A 74 19.73 5.03 12.93
CA LYS A 74 20.92 4.85 13.78
C LYS A 74 21.12 6.00 14.77
N GLU A 75 20.84 7.25 14.38
CA GLU A 75 20.87 8.42 15.28
C GLU A 75 19.91 8.25 16.46
N GLU A 76 18.80 7.56 16.27
CA GLU A 76 17.82 7.26 17.31
C GLU A 76 18.12 5.93 18.05
N GLY A 77 19.23 5.27 17.75
CA GLY A 77 19.58 3.97 18.32
C GLY A 77 18.75 2.81 17.82
N LEU A 78 18.19 2.94 16.60
CA LEU A 78 17.39 1.93 15.93
C LEU A 78 18.11 1.36 14.71
N LYS A 79 17.73 0.15 14.30
CA LYS A 79 18.02 -0.38 12.96
C LYS A 79 16.78 -1.06 12.38
N ILE A 80 16.62 -0.96 11.07
CA ILE A 80 15.54 -1.67 10.36
C ILE A 80 16.07 -3.03 9.91
N VAL A 81 15.24 -4.06 10.12
CA VAL A 81 15.47 -5.42 9.63
C VAL A 81 14.40 -5.75 8.62
N TYR A 82 14.77 -5.79 7.35
CA TYR A 82 13.85 -6.13 6.28
C TYR A 82 13.66 -7.64 6.20
N THR A 83 12.42 -8.09 6.37
CA THR A 83 12.08 -9.52 6.39
C THR A 83 11.71 -10.10 5.03
N GLY A 84 11.79 -9.27 3.98
CA GLY A 84 11.43 -9.63 2.61
C GLY A 84 10.03 -9.18 2.21
N ASP A 85 9.64 -9.52 0.99
CA ASP A 85 8.33 -9.19 0.44
C ASP A 85 7.26 -10.15 0.98
N THR A 86 6.02 -9.68 1.03
CA THR A 86 4.88 -10.43 1.56
C THR A 86 3.63 -10.09 0.76
N GLN A 87 2.76 -11.08 0.57
CA GLN A 87 1.47 -10.85 -0.10
C GLN A 87 0.65 -9.82 0.67
N PRO A 88 -0.04 -8.87 0.00
CA PRO A 88 -0.75 -7.76 0.64
C PRO A 88 -1.72 -8.21 1.76
N ASN A 89 -2.43 -9.32 1.57
CA ASN A 89 -3.35 -9.88 2.57
C ASN A 89 -2.66 -10.55 3.77
N GLN A 90 -1.34 -10.74 3.73
CA GLN A 90 -0.54 -11.32 4.80
C GLN A 90 0.22 -10.27 5.62
N ILE A 91 0.17 -9.00 5.23
CA ILE A 91 0.91 -7.91 5.89
C ILE A 91 0.44 -7.75 7.35
N ILE A 92 -0.84 -7.46 7.58
CA ILE A 92 -1.39 -7.29 8.94
C ILE A 92 -1.25 -8.58 9.76
N PRO A 93 -1.59 -9.78 9.25
CA PRO A 93 -1.30 -11.04 9.94
C PRO A 93 0.17 -11.18 10.38
N SER A 94 1.14 -10.76 9.58
CA SER A 94 2.56 -10.87 9.93
C SER A 94 2.97 -9.99 11.11
N ILE A 95 2.30 -8.84 11.29
CA ILE A 95 2.48 -7.96 12.44
C ILE A 95 1.81 -8.58 13.69
N LEU A 96 0.58 -9.06 13.54
CA LEU A 96 -0.19 -9.63 14.64
C LEU A 96 0.44 -10.91 15.24
N ASN A 97 1.11 -11.72 14.41
CA ASN A 97 1.80 -12.93 14.85
C ASN A 97 3.26 -12.70 15.25
N GLY A 98 3.76 -11.46 15.19
CA GLY A 98 5.10 -11.07 15.62
C GLY A 98 6.23 -11.42 14.65
N ASN A 99 5.95 -11.76 13.40
CA ASN A 99 6.99 -11.93 12.37
C ASN A 99 7.59 -10.58 11.97
N ASN A 100 6.78 -9.53 11.97
CA ASN A 100 7.18 -8.15 11.82
C ASN A 100 6.71 -7.32 13.01
N ASP A 101 7.34 -6.18 13.26
CA ASP A 101 7.01 -5.29 14.37
C ASP A 101 6.10 -4.16 13.92
N LEU A 102 6.27 -3.69 12.67
CA LEU A 102 5.54 -2.57 12.10
C LEU A 102 5.42 -2.67 10.59
N TYR A 103 4.46 -1.92 10.07
CA TYR A 103 4.36 -1.54 8.65
C TYR A 103 3.54 -0.25 8.52
N ASN A 104 3.18 0.14 7.31
CA ASN A 104 2.28 1.25 7.04
C ASN A 104 1.06 0.78 6.25
N ALA A 105 -0.09 1.39 6.53
CA ALA A 105 -1.34 1.08 5.84
C ALA A 105 -2.27 2.31 5.84
N HIS A 106 -3.25 2.28 4.94
CA HIS A 106 -4.31 3.28 4.90
C HIS A 106 -5.35 3.06 6.00
N PRO A 107 -6.09 4.10 6.41
CA PRO A 107 -7.08 4.01 7.48
C PRO A 107 -8.13 2.92 7.26
N ASN A 108 -8.59 2.70 6.03
CA ASN A 108 -9.59 1.67 5.73
C ASN A 108 -9.09 0.25 6.01
N SER A 109 -7.85 -0.09 5.62
CA SER A 109 -7.27 -1.40 5.93
C SER A 109 -7.14 -1.62 7.43
N LEU A 110 -6.69 -0.59 8.17
CA LEU A 110 -6.59 -0.64 9.62
C LEU A 110 -7.99 -0.78 10.26
N ALA A 111 -8.98 0.00 9.80
CA ALA A 111 -10.34 -0.04 10.31
C ALA A 111 -11.00 -1.42 10.10
N VAL A 112 -10.85 -2.03 8.92
CA VAL A 112 -11.36 -3.39 8.66
C VAL A 112 -10.72 -4.41 9.59
N ALA A 113 -9.40 -4.35 9.77
CA ALA A 113 -8.70 -5.25 10.68
C ALA A 113 -9.12 -5.05 12.15
N ILE A 114 -9.25 -3.80 12.60
CA ILE A 114 -9.69 -3.46 13.97
C ILE A 114 -11.15 -3.89 14.19
N ALA A 115 -12.04 -3.68 13.22
CA ALA A 115 -13.41 -4.18 13.27
C ALA A 115 -13.47 -5.69 13.43
N GLY A 116 -12.51 -6.42 12.82
CA GLY A 116 -12.28 -7.86 12.98
C GLY A 116 -11.59 -8.27 14.29
N GLY A 117 -11.25 -7.32 15.16
CA GLY A 117 -10.63 -7.58 16.46
C GLY A 117 -9.11 -7.48 16.52
N ALA A 118 -8.45 -7.01 15.46
CA ALA A 118 -7.01 -6.78 15.45
C ALA A 118 -6.62 -5.71 16.49
N LYS A 119 -5.56 -5.99 17.24
CA LYS A 119 -5.01 -5.09 18.27
C LYS A 119 -3.81 -4.32 17.71
N ILE A 120 -4.10 -3.36 16.83
CA ILE A 120 -3.10 -2.50 16.14
C ILE A 120 -3.53 -1.03 16.22
N LYS A 121 -2.57 -0.11 16.17
CA LYS A 121 -2.82 1.34 16.06
C LYS A 121 -1.77 2.03 15.22
N GLY A 122 -2.21 3.00 14.41
CA GLY A 122 -1.35 3.97 13.75
C GLY A 122 -0.75 4.95 14.76
N VAL A 123 0.53 5.25 14.60
CA VAL A 123 1.27 6.10 15.55
C VAL A 123 1.88 7.35 14.92
N VAL A 124 2.09 7.37 13.62
CA VAL A 124 2.61 8.51 12.86
C VAL A 124 2.15 8.42 11.40
N LYS A 125 1.88 9.56 10.80
CA LYS A 125 1.51 9.63 9.38
C LYS A 125 2.66 9.14 8.48
N ALA A 126 2.31 8.48 7.40
CA ALA A 126 3.21 8.07 6.32
C ALA A 126 3.02 9.00 5.09
N GLY A 127 2.51 8.47 3.98
CA GLY A 127 2.13 9.26 2.82
C GLY A 127 0.92 10.15 3.11
N ILE A 128 0.81 11.23 2.34
CA ILE A 128 -0.38 12.07 2.19
C ILE A 128 -0.48 12.46 0.73
N ASP A 129 -1.64 12.93 0.27
CA ASP A 129 -1.73 13.54 -1.04
C ASP A 129 -1.08 14.94 -1.01
N PRO A 130 -0.36 15.37 -2.05
CA PRO A 130 0.16 16.72 -2.13
C PRO A 130 -0.99 17.74 -2.28
N LEU A 131 -0.72 18.98 -1.89
CA LEU A 131 -1.66 20.10 -2.14
C LEU A 131 -1.87 20.30 -3.66
N PRO A 132 -3.00 20.90 -4.07
CA PRO A 132 -3.33 21.05 -5.50
C PRO A 132 -2.26 21.78 -6.32
N GLU A 133 -1.55 22.73 -5.72
CA GLU A 133 -0.49 23.52 -6.35
C GLU A 133 0.87 22.81 -6.45
N GLN A 134 1.04 21.67 -5.79
CA GLN A 134 2.27 20.88 -5.84
C GLN A 134 2.33 19.99 -7.09
N ASP A 135 3.52 19.47 -7.41
CA ASP A 135 3.75 18.65 -8.61
C ASP A 135 2.75 17.48 -8.69
N PRO A 136 1.92 17.40 -9.74
CA PRO A 136 0.96 16.31 -9.91
C PRO A 136 1.59 14.92 -10.05
N LYS A 137 2.90 14.81 -10.32
CA LYS A 137 3.63 13.54 -10.30
C LYS A 137 3.70 12.91 -8.91
N LEU A 138 3.51 13.72 -7.86
CA LEU A 138 3.51 13.28 -6.47
C LEU A 138 2.13 12.80 -5.99
N ARG A 139 1.08 12.84 -6.83
CA ARG A 139 -0.25 12.31 -6.51
C ARG A 139 -0.14 10.89 -5.99
N HIS A 140 -0.99 10.57 -5.03
CA HIS A 140 -0.95 9.25 -4.40
C HIS A 140 -1.26 8.12 -5.38
N MET A 141 -2.27 8.33 -6.26
CA MET A 141 -2.65 7.40 -7.33
C MET A 141 -3.10 8.14 -8.59
N ASN A 142 -2.91 7.49 -9.75
CA ASN A 142 -3.47 7.89 -11.02
C ASN A 142 -4.28 6.74 -11.64
N TRP A 143 -5.37 7.08 -12.33
CA TRP A 143 -6.20 6.14 -13.10
C TRP A 143 -6.04 6.37 -14.59
N TYR A 144 -5.79 5.26 -15.30
CA TYR A 144 -5.49 5.26 -16.73
C TYR A 144 -6.46 4.38 -17.52
N ILE A 145 -6.66 4.75 -18.80
CA ILE A 145 -7.37 3.96 -19.83
C ILE A 145 -6.43 3.70 -21.00
N ASN A 146 -6.80 2.69 -21.82
CA ASN A 146 -6.16 2.45 -23.10
C ASN A 146 -6.94 3.18 -24.21
N PRO A 147 -6.39 4.25 -24.81
CA PRO A 147 -7.10 5.04 -25.82
C PRO A 147 -7.35 4.27 -27.14
N ASN A 148 -6.65 3.16 -27.35
CA ASN A 148 -6.90 2.30 -28.53
C ASN A 148 -8.06 1.31 -28.30
N VAL A 149 -8.43 1.06 -27.05
CA VAL A 149 -9.53 0.16 -26.66
C VAL A 149 -10.81 0.97 -26.37
N THR A 150 -10.66 2.12 -25.72
CA THR A 150 -11.76 3.03 -25.34
C THR A 150 -11.47 4.46 -25.82
N PRO A 151 -11.47 4.72 -27.15
CA PRO A 151 -11.09 6.01 -27.71
C PRO A 151 -12.03 7.16 -27.36
N GLU A 152 -13.27 6.86 -26.99
CA GLU A 152 -14.31 7.81 -26.56
C GLU A 152 -14.11 8.33 -25.13
N ILE A 153 -13.26 7.69 -24.31
CA ILE A 153 -13.04 8.07 -22.92
C ILE A 153 -11.91 9.12 -22.86
N LYS A 154 -12.19 10.29 -22.30
CA LYS A 154 -11.23 11.39 -22.12
C LYS A 154 -11.07 11.82 -20.66
N ASN A 155 -12.04 11.51 -19.82
CA ASN A 155 -12.09 11.79 -18.41
C ASN A 155 -12.91 10.71 -17.69
N PHE A 156 -12.95 10.74 -16.37
CA PHE A 156 -13.62 9.72 -15.58
C PHE A 156 -15.15 9.68 -15.80
N ALA A 157 -15.79 10.83 -16.00
CA ALA A 157 -17.25 10.90 -16.27
C ALA A 157 -17.65 10.18 -17.57
N ASP A 158 -16.73 10.15 -18.56
CA ASP A 158 -16.99 9.48 -19.84
C ASP A 158 -17.17 7.97 -19.69
N LEU A 159 -16.75 7.37 -18.57
CA LEU A 159 -16.98 5.95 -18.27
C LEU A 159 -18.47 5.57 -18.24
N ASN A 160 -19.36 6.56 -18.07
CA ASN A 160 -20.80 6.36 -18.20
C ASN A 160 -21.24 5.97 -19.62
N LYS A 161 -20.47 6.31 -20.65
CA LYS A 161 -20.73 5.98 -22.05
C LYS A 161 -20.57 4.49 -22.34
N LEU A 162 -19.79 3.79 -21.53
CA LEU A 162 -19.54 2.36 -21.70
C LEU A 162 -20.70 1.55 -21.12
N GLU A 163 -21.12 0.51 -21.83
CA GLU A 163 -22.13 -0.43 -21.35
C GLU A 163 -21.55 -1.52 -20.46
N GLY A 164 -22.39 -2.11 -19.60
CA GLY A 164 -22.02 -3.25 -18.76
C GLY A 164 -21.12 -2.88 -17.58
N LYS A 165 -20.34 -3.85 -17.13
CA LYS A 165 -19.39 -3.72 -16.02
C LYS A 165 -18.06 -3.14 -16.50
N LEU A 166 -17.49 -2.27 -15.69
CA LEU A 166 -16.18 -1.65 -15.91
C LEU A 166 -15.16 -2.38 -15.02
N LYS A 167 -14.21 -3.04 -15.64
CA LYS A 167 -13.16 -3.76 -14.90
C LYS A 167 -12.07 -2.78 -14.46
N PHE A 168 -11.92 -2.62 -13.15
CA PHE A 168 -10.90 -1.78 -12.53
C PHE A 168 -9.85 -2.66 -11.86
N SER A 169 -8.57 -2.43 -12.14
CA SER A 169 -7.48 -3.10 -11.42
C SER A 169 -7.29 -2.51 -10.03
N LEU A 170 -6.93 -3.36 -9.07
CA LEU A 170 -6.49 -2.97 -7.73
C LEU A 170 -5.54 -4.03 -7.16
N ILE A 171 -4.68 -3.65 -6.20
CA ILE A 171 -3.76 -4.58 -5.55
C ILE A 171 -4.52 -5.55 -4.64
N THR A 172 -5.40 -5.02 -3.80
CA THR A 172 -6.31 -5.78 -2.92
C THR A 172 -7.45 -4.88 -2.47
N ASN A 173 -8.57 -5.46 -2.04
CA ASN A 173 -9.74 -4.72 -1.55
C ASN A 173 -9.48 -4.00 -0.23
N ASN A 174 -10.27 -2.97 0.05
CA ASN A 174 -10.19 -2.13 1.24
C ASN A 174 -8.82 -1.45 1.40
N GLN A 175 -8.35 -0.86 0.29
CA GLN A 175 -7.12 -0.07 0.19
C GLN A 175 -7.44 1.32 -0.39
N CYS A 176 -6.38 2.09 -0.68
CA CYS A 176 -6.54 3.41 -1.31
C CYS A 176 -7.24 3.33 -2.68
N SER A 177 -6.95 2.30 -3.46
CA SER A 177 -7.43 2.21 -4.85
C SER A 177 -8.95 2.13 -4.96
N ASP A 178 -9.61 1.28 -4.18
CA ASP A 178 -11.08 1.17 -4.21
C ASP A 178 -11.75 2.34 -3.50
N PHE A 179 -11.21 2.81 -2.37
CA PHE A 179 -11.70 4.00 -1.69
C PHE A 179 -11.70 5.23 -2.61
N LEU A 180 -10.55 5.55 -3.19
CA LEU A 180 -10.42 6.76 -4.03
C LEU A 180 -11.24 6.63 -5.32
N ALA A 181 -11.15 5.50 -6.04
CA ALA A 181 -11.89 5.33 -7.28
C ALA A 181 -13.41 5.34 -7.09
N ASN A 182 -13.91 4.77 -5.99
CA ASN A 182 -15.34 4.82 -5.64
C ASN A 182 -15.81 6.27 -5.41
N ASN A 183 -15.01 7.09 -4.71
CA ASN A 183 -15.34 8.48 -4.47
C ASN A 183 -15.21 9.34 -5.74
N ILE A 184 -14.20 9.09 -6.58
CA ILE A 184 -14.10 9.71 -7.91
C ILE A 184 -15.34 9.33 -8.76
N ALA A 185 -15.76 8.06 -8.71
CA ALA A 185 -16.95 7.59 -9.42
C ALA A 185 -18.22 8.33 -8.98
N ASP A 186 -18.43 8.49 -7.68
CA ASP A 186 -19.57 9.23 -7.13
C ASP A 186 -19.58 10.69 -7.60
N HIS A 187 -18.42 11.38 -7.55
CA HIS A 187 -18.29 12.77 -8.03
C HIS A 187 -18.53 12.92 -9.52
N ASN A 188 -18.31 11.87 -10.31
CA ASN A 188 -18.48 11.87 -11.76
C ASN A 188 -19.79 11.19 -12.21
N GLY A 189 -20.68 10.82 -11.28
CA GLY A 189 -21.96 10.17 -11.57
C GLY A 189 -21.82 8.77 -12.17
N VAL A 190 -20.67 8.09 -11.96
CA VAL A 190 -20.45 6.70 -12.36
C VAL A 190 -20.92 5.79 -11.22
N PRO A 191 -21.96 4.96 -11.42
CA PRO A 191 -22.44 4.12 -10.33
C PRO A 191 -21.37 3.14 -9.83
N ARG A 192 -21.11 3.09 -8.54
CA ARG A 192 -20.16 2.11 -7.92
C ARG A 192 -20.52 0.67 -8.31
N SER A 193 -21.82 0.37 -8.45
CA SER A 193 -22.29 -0.95 -8.89
C SER A 193 -21.85 -1.33 -10.31
N LYS A 194 -21.41 -0.37 -11.12
CA LYS A 194 -20.88 -0.61 -12.47
C LYS A 194 -19.41 -1.09 -12.43
N ILE A 195 -18.70 -0.82 -11.33
CA ILE A 195 -17.29 -1.19 -11.17
C ILE A 195 -17.18 -2.67 -10.76
N GLU A 196 -16.34 -3.41 -11.48
CA GLU A 196 -15.92 -4.78 -11.17
C GLU A 196 -14.43 -4.76 -10.85
N TRP A 197 -14.08 -5.13 -9.63
CA TRP A 197 -12.70 -5.12 -9.16
C TRP A 197 -11.94 -6.36 -9.61
N VAL A 198 -10.75 -6.16 -10.20
CA VAL A 198 -9.85 -7.24 -10.63
C VAL A 198 -8.52 -7.10 -9.89
N THR A 199 -8.27 -8.03 -8.97
CA THR A 199 -7.07 -7.99 -8.13
C THR A 199 -5.83 -8.40 -8.89
N MET A 200 -4.82 -7.54 -8.93
CA MET A 200 -3.51 -7.78 -9.53
C MET A 200 -2.46 -6.76 -9.03
N PRO A 201 -1.16 -7.11 -9.00
CA PRO A 201 -0.10 -6.13 -8.77
C PRO A 201 -0.07 -5.03 -9.83
N ASP A 202 0.32 -3.79 -9.45
CA ASP A 202 0.37 -2.63 -10.35
C ASP A 202 1.21 -2.89 -11.60
N VAL A 203 2.33 -3.61 -11.49
CA VAL A 203 3.17 -3.96 -12.63
C VAL A 203 2.42 -4.81 -13.67
N GLN A 204 1.51 -5.68 -13.22
CA GLN A 204 0.66 -6.50 -14.10
C GLN A 204 -0.50 -5.69 -14.68
N ALA A 205 -1.00 -4.70 -13.93
CA ALA A 205 -2.08 -3.82 -14.36
C ALA A 205 -1.72 -3.03 -15.64
N VAL A 206 -0.44 -2.65 -15.82
CA VAL A 206 0.04 -2.02 -17.06
C VAL A 206 -0.21 -2.91 -18.27
N GLN A 207 0.14 -4.20 -18.19
CA GLN A 207 -0.06 -5.14 -19.29
C GLN A 207 -1.55 -5.50 -19.48
N ALA A 208 -2.29 -5.66 -18.39
CA ALA A 208 -3.71 -5.94 -18.45
C ALA A 208 -4.49 -4.81 -19.13
N LEU A 209 -4.17 -3.55 -18.82
CA LEU A 209 -4.78 -2.38 -19.48
C LEU A 209 -4.37 -2.30 -20.96
N LYS A 210 -3.09 -2.53 -21.28
CA LYS A 210 -2.61 -2.54 -22.67
C LYS A 210 -3.32 -3.59 -23.53
N GLN A 211 -3.65 -4.73 -22.95
CA GLN A 211 -4.35 -5.84 -23.64
C GLN A 211 -5.89 -5.69 -23.61
N GLY A 212 -6.43 -4.67 -22.95
CA GLY A 212 -7.88 -4.49 -22.78
C GLY A 212 -8.56 -5.51 -21.86
N LEU A 213 -7.79 -6.18 -20.99
CA LEU A 213 -8.32 -7.13 -20.00
C LEU A 213 -9.01 -6.41 -18.84
N VAL A 214 -8.60 -5.16 -18.57
CA VAL A 214 -9.27 -4.23 -17.67
C VAL A 214 -9.61 -2.95 -18.42
N THR A 215 -10.67 -2.25 -17.99
CA THR A 215 -11.15 -0.99 -18.57
C THR A 215 -10.35 0.18 -18.04
N VAL A 216 -10.05 0.16 -16.73
CA VAL A 216 -9.33 1.22 -16.03
C VAL A 216 -8.28 0.57 -15.11
N SER A 217 -7.10 1.15 -15.07
CA SER A 217 -6.07 0.76 -14.10
C SER A 217 -5.73 1.92 -13.18
N GLY A 218 -5.90 1.71 -11.86
CA GLY A 218 -5.32 2.57 -10.83
C GLY A 218 -3.93 2.06 -10.47
N VAL A 219 -2.92 2.94 -10.50
CA VAL A 219 -1.54 2.59 -10.14
C VAL A 219 -0.89 3.66 -9.27
N HIS A 220 0.17 3.28 -8.55
CA HIS A 220 0.96 4.14 -7.70
C HIS A 220 2.18 4.74 -8.45
N PRO A 221 2.86 5.76 -7.89
CA PRO A 221 3.92 6.52 -8.57
C PRO A 221 5.02 5.73 -9.28
N PRO A 222 5.52 4.58 -8.76
CA PRO A 222 6.55 3.83 -9.49
C PRO A 222 6.11 3.46 -10.91
N PHE A 223 4.81 3.28 -11.12
CA PHE A 223 4.26 2.73 -12.36
C PHE A 223 3.67 3.77 -13.32
N TYR A 224 3.64 5.07 -12.95
CA TYR A 224 3.11 6.13 -13.84
C TYR A 224 3.88 6.18 -15.14
N LYS A 225 5.22 6.18 -15.06
CA LYS A 225 6.06 6.17 -16.27
C LYS A 225 5.80 4.95 -17.17
N LEU A 226 5.56 3.78 -16.59
CA LEU A 226 5.27 2.58 -17.38
C LEU A 226 3.91 2.69 -18.09
N MET A 227 2.91 3.32 -17.48
CA MET A 227 1.63 3.62 -18.12
C MET A 227 1.80 4.62 -19.26
N GLU A 228 2.51 5.72 -19.04
CA GLU A 228 2.77 6.77 -20.01
C GLU A 228 3.57 6.25 -21.20
N ASP A 229 4.66 5.51 -20.97
CA ASP A 229 5.49 4.89 -22.00
C ASP A 229 4.69 3.83 -22.81
N ALA A 230 3.70 3.20 -22.21
CA ALA A 230 2.79 2.28 -22.90
C ALA A 230 1.69 3.00 -23.70
N GLY A 231 1.63 4.34 -23.69
CA GLY A 231 0.65 5.14 -24.39
C GLY A 231 -0.73 5.17 -23.70
N MET A 232 -0.81 4.84 -22.42
CA MET A 232 -2.05 4.92 -21.65
C MET A 232 -2.36 6.38 -21.29
N VAL A 233 -3.65 6.73 -21.21
CA VAL A 233 -4.10 8.10 -20.94
C VAL A 233 -4.66 8.19 -19.52
N LYS A 234 -4.13 9.13 -18.73
CA LYS A 234 -4.67 9.45 -17.40
C LYS A 234 -6.04 10.11 -17.53
N ILE A 235 -7.03 9.63 -16.76
CA ILE A 235 -8.40 10.15 -16.73
C ILE A 235 -8.81 10.71 -15.36
N ALA A 236 -8.06 10.41 -14.31
CA ALA A 236 -8.23 10.96 -12.97
C ALA A 236 -6.96 10.76 -12.13
N ASP A 237 -6.86 11.49 -11.03
CA ASP A 237 -5.89 11.25 -9.98
C ASP A 237 -6.53 11.33 -8.57
N SER A 238 -5.75 11.06 -7.52
CA SER A 238 -6.23 10.98 -6.13
C SER A 238 -6.90 12.27 -5.62
N LEU A 239 -6.54 13.43 -6.15
CA LEU A 239 -7.15 14.72 -5.78
C LEU A 239 -8.63 14.78 -6.20
N ASP A 240 -9.00 14.12 -7.32
CA ASP A 240 -10.38 14.09 -7.84
C ASP A 240 -11.35 13.36 -6.89
N ALA A 241 -10.83 12.60 -5.92
CA ALA A 241 -11.64 12.00 -4.86
C ALA A 241 -12.18 13.01 -3.83
N GLY A 242 -11.67 14.27 -3.84
CA GLY A 242 -12.22 15.37 -3.04
C GLY A 242 -11.75 15.42 -1.58
N PHE A 243 -10.77 14.63 -1.17
CA PHE A 243 -10.31 14.56 0.23
C PHE A 243 -9.02 15.37 0.49
N GLY A 244 -8.49 16.06 -0.52
CA GLY A 244 -7.22 16.78 -0.40
C GLY A 244 -6.12 15.85 0.14
N GLN A 245 -5.33 16.31 1.10
CA GLN A 245 -4.24 15.52 1.66
C GLN A 245 -4.67 14.19 2.30
N ALA A 246 -5.92 14.10 2.79
CA ALA A 246 -6.46 12.86 3.35
C ALA A 246 -6.61 11.74 2.32
N GLY A 247 -6.69 12.05 1.01
CA GLY A 247 -6.80 11.06 -0.06
C GLY A 247 -5.61 10.10 -0.14
N GLY A 248 -4.41 10.56 0.25
CA GLY A 248 -3.19 9.74 0.26
C GLY A 248 -2.75 9.26 1.65
N VAL A 249 -3.51 9.59 2.72
CA VAL A 249 -3.02 9.34 4.07
C VAL A 249 -2.82 7.86 4.38
N GLY A 250 -1.64 7.54 4.90
CA GLY A 250 -1.32 6.28 5.52
C GLY A 250 -0.75 6.49 6.92
N TYR A 251 -0.70 5.44 7.70
CA TYR A 251 -0.13 5.44 9.05
C TYR A 251 0.85 4.29 9.22
N TYR A 252 2.01 4.58 9.82
CA TYR A 252 2.84 3.53 10.41
C TYR A 252 2.14 3.01 11.65
N TYR A 253 2.01 1.69 11.75
CA TYR A 253 1.29 1.03 12.82
C TYR A 253 2.08 -0.10 13.46
N PHE A 254 1.79 -0.33 14.72
CA PHE A 254 2.31 -1.42 15.54
C PHE A 254 1.15 -2.15 16.23
N THR A 255 1.41 -3.30 16.84
CA THR A 255 0.43 -3.88 17.76
C THR A 255 0.30 -3.01 19.02
N THR A 256 -0.89 -2.97 19.62
CA THR A 256 -1.12 -2.22 20.86
C THR A 256 -0.22 -2.71 22.00
N ASP A 257 0.05 -4.02 22.05
CA ASP A 257 0.98 -4.63 23.00
C ASP A 257 2.42 -4.12 22.84
N PHE A 258 2.91 -4.00 21.61
CA PHE A 258 4.22 -3.42 21.33
C PHE A 258 4.29 -1.95 21.76
N ILE A 259 3.26 -1.17 21.44
CA ILE A 259 3.18 0.26 21.79
C ILE A 259 3.26 0.46 23.32
N GLU A 260 2.47 -0.32 24.07
CA GLU A 260 2.43 -0.22 25.54
C GLU A 260 3.74 -0.66 26.21
N LYS A 261 4.39 -1.68 25.67
CA LYS A 261 5.65 -2.18 26.22
C LYS A 261 6.87 -1.33 25.82
N ASN A 262 6.81 -0.65 24.67
CA ASN A 262 7.96 0.03 24.06
C ASN A 262 7.65 1.47 23.58
N PRO A 263 6.99 2.33 24.38
CA PRO A 263 6.57 3.64 23.92
C PRO A 263 7.73 4.53 23.46
N GLU A 264 8.90 4.41 24.08
CA GLU A 264 10.09 5.17 23.69
C GLU A 264 10.67 4.71 22.35
N VAL A 265 10.61 3.42 22.04
CA VAL A 265 11.02 2.89 20.73
C VAL A 265 10.10 3.44 19.63
N VAL A 266 8.79 3.51 19.90
CA VAL A 266 7.81 4.10 18.99
C VAL A 266 8.09 5.59 18.76
N ARG A 267 8.42 6.36 19.81
CA ARG A 267 8.78 7.80 19.66
C ARG A 267 10.06 7.98 18.84
N LYS A 268 11.08 7.17 19.08
CA LYS A 268 12.34 7.15 18.31
C LYS A 268 12.07 6.86 16.84
N PHE A 269 11.26 5.84 16.56
CA PHE A 269 10.84 5.51 15.21
C PHE A 269 10.11 6.69 14.55
N ALA A 270 9.15 7.30 15.24
CA ALA A 270 8.39 8.44 14.72
C ALA A 270 9.29 9.62 14.37
N ARG A 271 10.31 9.94 15.19
CA ARG A 271 11.27 11.02 14.87
C ARG A 271 12.11 10.70 13.65
N ALA A 272 12.68 9.49 13.58
CA ALA A 272 13.52 9.09 12.46
C ALA A 272 12.76 9.07 11.14
N ILE A 273 11.53 8.53 11.13
CA ILE A 273 10.74 8.39 9.90
C ILE A 273 10.22 9.74 9.40
N VAL A 274 9.78 10.64 10.30
CA VAL A 274 9.37 12.00 9.92
C VAL A 274 10.54 12.80 9.37
N LYS A 275 11.74 12.69 9.96
CA LYS A 275 12.96 13.29 9.41
C LYS A 275 13.23 12.81 7.99
N ALA A 276 13.06 11.52 7.71
CA ALA A 276 13.21 10.95 6.38
C ALA A 276 12.14 11.42 5.40
N GLN A 277 10.90 11.58 5.85
CA GLN A 277 9.78 12.09 5.05
C GLN A 277 10.02 13.55 4.63
N ILE A 278 10.45 14.39 5.57
CA ILE A 278 10.81 15.78 5.28
C ILE A 278 11.93 15.83 4.25
N TRP A 279 13.00 15.07 4.50
CA TRP A 279 14.13 15.00 3.57
C TRP A 279 13.71 14.53 2.17
N ALA A 280 12.87 13.50 2.08
CA ALA A 280 12.38 12.98 0.80
C ALA A 280 11.54 14.01 0.02
N ASN A 281 10.73 14.82 0.71
CA ASN A 281 9.97 15.90 0.08
C ASN A 281 10.87 17.04 -0.42
N GLU A 282 11.95 17.35 0.30
CA GLU A 282 12.91 18.42 -0.04
C GLU A 282 13.93 17.98 -1.10
N HIS A 283 14.21 16.67 -1.20
CA HIS A 283 15.22 16.08 -2.08
C HIS A 283 14.58 15.00 -2.99
N GLN A 284 13.51 15.39 -3.68
CA GLN A 284 12.66 14.43 -4.44
C GLN A 284 13.42 13.58 -5.45
N GLU A 285 14.40 14.17 -6.17
CA GLU A 285 15.15 13.45 -7.18
C GLU A 285 16.11 12.43 -6.57
N GLU A 286 16.77 12.77 -5.47
CA GLU A 286 17.62 11.84 -4.72
C GLU A 286 16.80 10.72 -4.07
N ALA A 287 15.64 11.06 -3.47
CA ALA A 287 14.72 10.08 -2.88
C ALA A 287 14.16 9.12 -3.94
N ARG A 288 13.80 9.67 -5.13
CA ARG A 288 13.39 8.89 -6.30
C ARG A 288 14.46 7.88 -6.69
N LYS A 289 15.71 8.36 -6.84
CA LYS A 289 16.84 7.51 -7.23
C LYS A 289 17.15 6.44 -6.17
N LEU A 290 17.18 6.78 -4.90
CA LEU A 290 17.36 5.81 -3.80
C LEU A 290 16.28 4.73 -3.85
N THR A 291 15.02 5.14 -4.10
CA THR A 291 13.90 4.20 -4.21
C THR A 291 14.05 3.29 -5.44
N GLU A 292 14.36 3.86 -6.61
CA GLU A 292 14.59 3.12 -7.85
C GLU A 292 15.71 2.09 -7.70
N ASP A 293 16.84 2.52 -7.08
CA ASP A 293 17.99 1.66 -6.83
C ASP A 293 17.65 0.50 -5.86
N TRP A 294 16.68 0.72 -4.95
CA TRP A 294 16.24 -0.28 -4.00
C TRP A 294 15.22 -1.27 -4.60
N ILE A 295 14.14 -0.74 -5.20
CA ILE A 295 13.04 -1.58 -5.70
C ILE A 295 13.34 -2.21 -7.07
N LYS A 296 14.39 -1.76 -7.78
CA LYS A 296 14.83 -2.22 -9.10
C LYS A 296 13.76 -2.06 -10.20
N VAL A 297 12.91 -1.05 -10.06
CA VAL A 297 11.88 -0.66 -11.03
C VAL A 297 12.04 0.83 -11.32
N PRO A 298 11.96 1.29 -12.59
CA PRO A 298 11.99 2.71 -12.92
C PRO A 298 10.91 3.49 -12.14
N VAL A 299 11.32 4.57 -11.49
CA VAL A 299 10.44 5.41 -10.66
C VAL A 299 10.36 6.80 -11.28
N SER A 300 9.15 7.24 -11.64
CA SER A 300 8.92 8.61 -12.17
C SER A 300 8.92 9.66 -11.06
N ALA A 301 8.36 9.32 -9.92
CA ALA A 301 8.33 10.13 -8.71
C ALA A 301 8.09 9.24 -7.49
N THR A 302 8.35 9.76 -6.29
CA THR A 302 7.93 9.12 -5.03
C THR A 302 6.53 9.60 -4.65
N HIS A 303 5.96 9.09 -3.54
CA HIS A 303 4.82 9.74 -2.90
C HIS A 303 5.22 11.09 -2.30
N TYR A 304 4.23 11.89 -1.96
CA TYR A 304 4.39 13.00 -1.04
C TYR A 304 4.16 12.49 0.39
N TYR A 305 5.00 12.90 1.33
CA TYR A 305 5.00 12.37 2.69
C TYR A 305 4.63 13.45 3.70
N ALA A 306 4.04 13.02 4.83
CA ALA A 306 3.75 13.94 5.93
C ALA A 306 5.05 14.52 6.51
N ALA A 307 5.06 15.83 6.71
CA ALA A 307 6.22 16.57 7.25
C ALA A 307 6.11 16.81 8.77
N ASP A 308 5.13 16.22 9.43
CA ASP A 308 4.85 16.37 10.84
C ASP A 308 4.29 15.08 11.46
N LYS A 309 4.22 15.04 12.79
CA LYS A 309 3.66 13.91 13.54
C LYS A 309 2.17 14.07 13.85
N ASP A 310 1.57 15.22 13.54
CA ASP A 310 0.20 15.51 13.96
C ASP A 310 -0.81 14.66 13.19
N ILE A 311 -1.68 13.98 13.91
CA ILE A 311 -2.77 13.18 13.35
C ILE A 311 -4.05 13.98 13.51
N SER A 312 -4.58 14.51 12.41
CA SER A 312 -5.90 15.12 12.38
C SER A 312 -6.98 14.05 12.26
N PRO A 313 -7.98 14.03 13.14
CA PRO A 313 -9.14 13.15 13.00
C PRO A 313 -9.83 13.28 11.64
N ASP A 314 -9.82 14.45 11.03
CA ASP A 314 -10.47 14.71 9.73
C ASP A 314 -9.77 13.99 8.57
N MET A 315 -8.51 13.61 8.73
CA MET A 315 -7.79 12.76 7.76
C MET A 315 -8.19 11.28 7.86
N VAL A 316 -8.78 10.86 8.97
CA VAL A 316 -9.16 9.45 9.23
C VAL A 316 -10.65 9.20 8.96
N LYS A 317 -11.51 10.13 9.39
CA LYS A 317 -12.98 10.00 9.32
C LYS A 317 -13.51 9.60 7.94
N PRO A 318 -13.12 10.24 6.82
CA PRO A 318 -13.69 9.90 5.51
C PRO A 318 -13.51 8.43 5.13
N TRP A 319 -12.40 7.83 5.54
CA TRP A 319 -12.09 6.43 5.28
C TRP A 319 -12.96 5.47 6.08
N ILE A 320 -13.25 5.81 7.35
CA ILE A 320 -14.14 5.02 8.20
C ILE A 320 -15.59 5.14 7.70
N GLU A 321 -16.03 6.37 7.40
CA GLU A 321 -17.38 6.66 6.93
C GLU A 321 -17.71 5.96 5.59
N ASP A 322 -16.75 5.88 4.67
CA ASP A 322 -16.94 5.16 3.42
C ASP A 322 -17.15 3.66 3.65
N LEU A 323 -16.38 3.04 4.55
CA LEU A 323 -16.55 1.63 4.93
C LEU A 323 -17.90 1.37 5.60
N GLU A 324 -18.34 2.27 6.45
CA GLU A 324 -19.64 2.20 7.12
C GLU A 324 -20.80 2.36 6.13
N ASN A 325 -20.70 3.35 5.24
CA ASN A 325 -21.74 3.64 4.24
C ASN A 325 -21.84 2.55 3.17
N SER A 326 -20.72 1.91 2.83
CA SER A 326 -20.68 0.75 1.93
C SER A 326 -21.04 -0.58 2.63
N GLY A 327 -21.22 -0.58 3.97
CA GLY A 327 -21.57 -1.77 4.74
C GLY A 327 -20.42 -2.75 4.95
N VAL A 328 -19.18 -2.36 4.69
CA VAL A 328 -17.99 -3.20 4.93
C VAL A 328 -17.74 -3.39 6.41
N ILE A 329 -17.95 -2.34 7.20
CA ILE A 329 -17.95 -2.43 8.67
C ILE A 329 -19.27 -1.89 9.24
N PRO A 330 -19.74 -2.40 10.43
CA PRO A 330 -20.91 -1.84 11.08
C PRO A 330 -20.68 -0.39 11.53
N LYS A 331 -21.71 0.45 11.45
CA LYS A 331 -21.65 1.86 11.90
C LYS A 331 -21.25 1.97 13.37
N GLY A 332 -20.30 2.87 13.64
CA GLY A 332 -19.76 3.11 14.98
C GLY A 332 -18.92 1.95 15.54
N LYS A 333 -18.55 0.97 14.72
CA LYS A 333 -17.73 -0.17 15.14
C LYS A 333 -16.28 0.20 15.39
N VAL A 334 -15.77 1.20 14.65
CA VAL A 334 -14.39 1.69 14.75
C VAL A 334 -14.44 3.21 14.85
N THR A 335 -13.76 3.76 15.84
CA THR A 335 -13.58 5.20 16.00
C THR A 335 -12.17 5.63 15.54
N VAL A 336 -11.94 6.92 15.47
CA VAL A 336 -10.61 7.46 15.18
C VAL A 336 -9.60 7.03 16.24
N GLU A 337 -10.01 7.05 17.51
CA GLU A 337 -9.20 6.68 18.67
C GLU A 337 -8.86 5.18 18.71
N ASP A 338 -9.71 4.34 18.11
CA ASP A 338 -9.40 2.92 17.94
C ASP A 338 -8.29 2.72 16.90
N LEU A 339 -8.28 3.57 15.87
CA LEU A 339 -7.39 3.43 14.72
C LEU A 339 -6.02 4.04 14.96
N VAL A 340 -5.93 5.19 15.65
CA VAL A 340 -4.70 5.94 15.86
C VAL A 340 -4.41 6.19 17.35
N ASP A 341 -3.13 6.25 17.69
CA ASP A 341 -2.67 6.56 19.05
C ASP A 341 -2.14 8.00 19.11
N LEU A 342 -2.96 8.89 19.62
CA LEU A 342 -2.65 10.33 19.68
C LEU A 342 -1.52 10.67 20.67
N ARG A 343 -1.04 9.74 21.49
CA ARG A 343 0.09 9.96 22.43
C ARG A 343 1.43 10.23 21.69
N PHE A 344 1.51 9.87 20.43
CA PHE A 344 2.71 10.03 19.60
C PHE A 344 2.62 11.24 18.66
N THR A 345 1.51 11.98 18.68
CA THR A 345 1.33 13.23 17.95
C THR A 345 1.92 14.41 18.74
N GLY A 346 2.13 15.54 18.06
CA GLY A 346 2.66 16.75 18.67
C GLY A 346 4.20 16.83 18.70
N LYS A 347 4.71 17.83 19.43
CA LYS A 347 6.13 18.22 19.47
C LYS A 347 7.04 17.15 20.08
#